data_13a8e9cd98aa375d8a1d0caf589a7d9a
#
_entry.id   13a8e9cd98aa375d8a1d0caf589a7d9a
#
_cell.length_a   1.000
_cell.length_b   1.000
_cell.length_c   1.000
_cell.angle_alpha   90.00
_cell.angle_beta   90.00
_cell.angle_gamma   90.00
#
_symmetry.space_group_name_H-M   'P 1'
#
loop_
_entity.id
_entity.type
_entity.pdbx_description
1 polymer ?
#
loop_
_entity_poly.entity_id
_entity_poly.type
_entity_poly.pdbx_seq_one_letter_code
_entity_poly.pdbx_strand_id
1 'polypeptide(L)'
;MAKVRRLTPQHPEMFRARVVRTRRVSPSMQRVTVTGPGLGGFPWLGYDHWFRLFLQLPHQRDLRLPEFTGSQWWQPYLAIPEDERPHCANYSVADYRRTAAELDIDFVVHRGPSGEVEGRAAIWACGARPGDALALLDQGILFDCPHDASEVTVVADETGLPATASIMRSLPEGTVGRLIQEIPTDADRRELNAPAGVAVSWVVRREGTSVPGAAALRELRRLTRADASGYAFVVGESTLATEGRRHLHRLGLPKERITFSGFWKHEAMAAA
;
A
#
# COMPACT_ATOMS: atom_id res chain seq x y z
N MET A 1 -1.22 -9.50 -22.52
CA MET A 1 -1.37 -9.04 -21.14
C MET A 1 -2.15 -7.72 -21.18
N ALA A 2 -3.31 -7.63 -20.51
CA ALA A 2 -4.05 -6.38 -20.40
C ALA A 2 -3.18 -5.38 -19.63
N LYS A 3 -2.97 -4.19 -20.21
CA LYS A 3 -2.15 -3.14 -19.63
C LYS A 3 -2.90 -2.56 -18.43
N VAL A 4 -2.37 -2.70 -17.22
CA VAL A 4 -2.93 -2.02 -16.05
C VAL A 4 -2.85 -0.52 -16.33
N ARG A 5 -3.98 0.17 -16.34
CA ARG A 5 -4.01 1.64 -16.45
C ARG A 5 -3.48 2.20 -15.13
N ARG A 6 -2.26 2.70 -15.16
CA ARG A 6 -1.69 3.49 -14.08
C ARG A 6 -1.98 4.94 -14.38
N LEU A 7 -2.65 5.63 -13.51
CA LEU A 7 -2.69 7.09 -13.55
C LEU A 7 -1.37 7.60 -12.95
N THR A 8 -0.34 7.59 -13.80
CA THR A 8 0.99 8.08 -13.42
C THR A 8 1.00 9.60 -13.52
N PRO A 9 1.63 10.32 -12.58
CA PRO A 9 1.79 11.77 -12.69
C PRO A 9 2.48 12.12 -14.01
N GLN A 10 2.01 13.18 -14.68
CA GLN A 10 2.64 13.67 -15.91
C GLN A 10 4.08 14.15 -15.65
N HIS A 11 4.30 14.69 -14.46
CA HIS A 11 5.61 15.15 -13.97
C HIS A 11 5.83 14.58 -12.56
N PRO A 12 6.37 13.34 -12.45
CA PRO A 12 6.67 12.75 -11.13
C PRO A 12 7.69 13.63 -10.40
N GLU A 13 7.33 14.02 -9.18
CA GLU A 13 8.13 14.92 -8.35
C GLU A 13 8.70 14.19 -7.14
N MET A 14 9.93 14.55 -6.77
CA MET A 14 10.61 14.08 -5.57
C MET A 14 10.41 15.08 -4.44
N PHE A 15 9.67 14.67 -3.41
CA PHE A 15 9.43 15.48 -2.20
C PHE A 15 10.42 15.07 -1.11
N ARG A 16 11.31 15.97 -0.72
CA ARG A 16 12.10 15.79 0.50
C ARG A 16 11.24 16.08 1.72
N ALA A 17 11.30 15.22 2.71
CA ALA A 17 10.48 15.34 3.90
C ALA A 17 11.27 15.03 5.18
N ARG A 18 10.70 15.39 6.33
CA ARG A 18 11.20 15.06 7.66
C ARG A 18 10.06 14.52 8.51
N VAL A 19 10.41 13.62 9.41
CA VAL A 19 9.47 13.10 10.40
C VAL A 19 9.03 14.24 11.34
N VAL A 20 7.73 14.35 11.55
CA VAL A 20 7.11 15.25 12.55
C VAL A 20 6.83 14.48 13.84
N ARG A 21 6.20 13.33 13.71
CA ARG A 21 5.82 12.46 14.83
C ARG A 21 5.62 11.02 14.37
N THR A 22 5.66 10.13 15.33
CA THR A 22 5.34 8.71 15.10
C THR A 22 4.27 8.25 16.09
N ARG A 23 3.48 7.26 15.70
CA ARG A 23 2.45 6.67 16.55
C ARG A 23 2.19 5.22 16.18
N ARG A 24 2.09 4.33 17.19
CA ARG A 24 1.56 2.99 16.99
C ARG A 24 0.04 3.11 16.80
N VAL A 25 -0.49 2.74 15.62
CA VAL A 25 -1.91 2.84 15.31
C VAL A 25 -2.67 1.54 15.52
N SER A 26 -1.95 0.42 15.51
CA SER A 26 -2.45 -0.90 15.90
C SER A 26 -1.26 -1.81 16.25
N PRO A 27 -1.45 -3.02 16.78
CA PRO A 27 -0.34 -3.93 17.11
C PRO A 27 0.61 -4.18 15.93
N SER A 28 0.09 -4.23 14.71
CA SER A 28 0.87 -4.53 13.50
C SER A 28 1.14 -3.30 12.61
N MET A 29 0.86 -2.06 13.08
CA MET A 29 0.98 -0.88 12.22
C MET A 29 1.58 0.31 12.95
N GLN A 30 2.70 0.83 12.43
CA GLN A 30 3.37 2.04 12.88
C GLN A 30 3.11 3.17 11.89
N ARG A 31 2.54 4.29 12.34
CA ARG A 31 2.36 5.51 11.55
C ARG A 31 3.52 6.46 11.75
N VAL A 32 4.04 6.98 10.67
CA VAL A 32 5.00 8.09 10.63
C VAL A 32 4.34 9.25 9.90
N THR A 33 4.22 10.39 10.57
CA THR A 33 3.76 11.64 9.96
C THR A 33 4.96 12.44 9.52
N VAL A 34 4.94 12.91 8.29
CA VAL A 34 6.02 13.66 7.68
C VAL A 34 5.56 15.02 7.16
N THR A 35 6.48 15.99 7.10
CA THR A 35 6.31 17.29 6.48
C THR A 35 7.53 17.66 5.65
N GLY A 36 7.41 18.63 4.75
CA GLY A 36 8.55 19.10 3.96
C GLY A 36 8.18 20.18 2.96
N PRO A 37 9.20 20.85 2.41
CA PRO A 37 9.00 21.80 1.32
C PRO A 37 8.28 21.11 0.15
N GLY A 38 7.25 21.75 -0.37
CA GLY A 38 6.46 21.20 -1.48
C GLY A 38 5.30 20.28 -1.06
N LEU A 39 5.30 19.66 0.15
CA LEU A 39 4.20 18.77 0.55
C LEU A 39 2.83 19.47 0.65
N GLY A 40 2.78 20.78 0.88
CA GLY A 40 1.53 21.55 0.76
C GLY A 40 0.94 21.56 -0.66
N GLY A 41 1.78 21.34 -1.68
CA GLY A 41 1.42 21.19 -3.09
C GLY A 41 1.34 19.74 -3.58
N PHE A 42 1.50 18.74 -2.71
CA PHE A 42 1.43 17.33 -3.11
C PHE A 42 0.15 17.05 -3.87
N PRO A 43 0.21 16.42 -5.07
CA PRO A 43 -0.93 16.23 -5.96
C PRO A 43 -1.82 15.07 -5.50
N TRP A 44 -2.37 15.20 -4.30
CA TRP A 44 -3.19 14.16 -3.68
C TRP A 44 -4.44 13.82 -4.51
N LEU A 45 -4.55 12.56 -4.92
CA LEU A 45 -5.62 12.02 -5.75
C LEU A 45 -6.66 11.19 -4.98
N GLY A 46 -6.43 10.93 -3.69
CA GLY A 46 -7.23 9.96 -2.96
C GLY A 46 -6.89 8.52 -3.35
N TYR A 47 -7.84 7.61 -3.15
CA TYR A 47 -7.73 6.19 -3.49
C TYR A 47 -6.45 5.55 -2.94
N ASP A 48 -5.78 4.70 -3.70
CA ASP A 48 -4.53 4.03 -3.34
C ASP A 48 -3.28 4.85 -3.67
N HIS A 49 -3.35 6.19 -3.67
CA HIS A 49 -2.22 7.03 -4.04
C HIS A 49 -0.93 6.56 -3.37
N TRP A 50 0.07 6.24 -4.18
CA TRP A 50 1.29 5.60 -3.73
C TRP A 50 2.54 6.34 -4.22
N PHE A 51 3.67 6.07 -3.59
CA PHE A 51 4.95 6.68 -3.89
C PHE A 51 6.10 5.70 -3.64
N ARG A 52 7.26 6.00 -4.23
CA ARG A 52 8.54 5.40 -3.82
C ARG A 52 9.05 6.14 -2.61
N LEU A 53 9.24 5.41 -1.53
CA LEU A 53 9.81 5.92 -0.29
C LEU A 53 11.31 5.68 -0.28
N PHE A 54 12.09 6.71 0.02
CA PHE A 54 13.53 6.63 0.21
C PHE A 54 13.85 6.95 1.67
N LEU A 55 14.44 5.98 2.37
CA LEU A 55 14.79 6.09 3.78
C LEU A 55 16.29 6.17 3.96
N GLN A 56 16.76 7.14 4.73
CA GLN A 56 18.14 7.19 5.20
C GLN A 56 18.37 6.03 6.18
N LEU A 57 19.41 5.24 5.94
CA LEU A 57 19.78 4.14 6.83
C LEU A 57 20.65 4.65 7.98
N PRO A 58 20.68 3.98 9.16
CA PRO A 58 21.39 4.46 10.35
C PRO A 58 22.90 4.72 10.17
N HIS A 59 23.55 4.01 9.24
CA HIS A 59 24.99 4.18 8.96
C HIS A 59 25.28 5.33 7.98
N GLN A 60 24.25 5.90 7.34
CA GLN A 60 24.41 6.95 6.34
C GLN A 60 24.40 8.33 6.99
N ARG A 61 25.35 9.20 6.58
CA ARG A 61 25.42 10.57 7.08
C ARG A 61 24.31 11.45 6.54
N ASP A 62 23.99 11.27 5.23
CA ASP A 62 23.03 12.08 4.50
C ASP A 62 22.10 11.20 3.67
N LEU A 63 20.88 11.69 3.42
CA LEU A 63 19.95 11.07 2.48
C LEU A 63 20.34 11.43 1.05
N ARG A 64 21.09 10.54 0.39
CA ARG A 64 21.49 10.69 -1.00
C ARG A 64 20.36 10.21 -1.93
N LEU A 65 19.83 11.11 -2.74
CA LEU A 65 18.74 10.81 -3.67
C LEU A 65 19.25 10.75 -5.11
N PRO A 66 18.62 9.95 -5.98
CA PRO A 66 18.94 9.94 -7.40
C PRO A 66 18.61 11.29 -8.04
N GLU A 67 19.49 11.78 -8.88
CA GLU A 67 19.19 12.89 -9.80
C GLU A 67 18.57 12.31 -11.06
N PHE A 68 17.38 12.79 -11.43
CA PHE A 68 16.66 12.26 -12.59
C PHE A 68 15.84 13.33 -13.30
N THR A 69 15.51 13.06 -14.57
CA THR A 69 14.59 13.85 -15.38
C THR A 69 13.42 12.97 -15.82
N GLY A 70 12.21 13.50 -15.74
CA GLY A 70 10.99 12.74 -16.07
C GLY A 70 10.83 11.52 -15.17
N SER A 71 10.59 10.35 -15.76
CA SER A 71 10.33 9.10 -15.01
C SER A 71 11.55 8.17 -14.85
N GLN A 72 12.74 8.58 -15.31
CA GLN A 72 13.92 7.71 -15.40
C GLN A 72 14.80 7.72 -14.14
N TRP A 73 14.21 7.55 -12.97
CA TRP A 73 14.88 7.61 -11.67
C TRP A 73 15.67 6.33 -11.31
N TRP A 74 15.34 5.18 -11.92
CA TRP A 74 15.85 3.86 -11.47
C TRP A 74 17.33 3.67 -11.73
N GLN A 75 17.83 3.98 -12.93
CA GLN A 75 19.25 3.85 -13.23
C GLN A 75 20.12 4.82 -12.40
N PRO A 76 19.78 6.12 -12.26
CA PRO A 76 20.45 7.00 -11.31
C PRO A 76 20.44 6.50 -9.85
N TYR A 77 19.32 5.89 -9.40
CA TYR A 77 19.26 5.29 -8.07
C TYR A 77 20.26 4.11 -7.93
N LEU A 78 20.34 3.22 -8.91
CA LEU A 78 21.30 2.10 -8.90
C LEU A 78 22.74 2.56 -8.98
N ALA A 79 23.02 3.71 -9.59
CA ALA A 79 24.36 4.29 -9.68
C ALA A 79 24.88 4.87 -8.35
N ILE A 80 24.01 5.09 -7.35
CA ILE A 80 24.45 5.47 -6.01
C ILE A 80 25.21 4.29 -5.39
N PRO A 81 26.43 4.49 -4.81
CA PRO A 81 27.18 3.44 -4.11
C PRO A 81 26.29 2.73 -3.08
N GLU A 82 26.46 1.41 -2.92
CA GLU A 82 25.54 0.60 -2.13
C GLU A 82 25.44 1.03 -0.66
N ASP A 83 26.55 1.45 -0.08
CA ASP A 83 26.66 1.96 1.29
C ASP A 83 26.01 3.34 1.47
N GLU A 84 25.92 4.13 0.41
CA GLU A 84 25.26 5.45 0.41
C GLU A 84 23.82 5.40 -0.13
N ARG A 85 23.43 4.27 -0.76
CA ARG A 85 22.13 4.12 -1.39
C ARG A 85 21.03 4.00 -0.33
N PRO A 86 20.02 4.89 -0.34
CA PRO A 86 18.91 4.83 0.61
C PRO A 86 18.08 3.55 0.39
N HIS A 87 17.43 3.08 1.45
CA HIS A 87 16.45 2.02 1.27
C HIS A 87 15.25 2.55 0.48
N CYS A 88 14.89 1.84 -0.59
CA CYS A 88 13.77 2.21 -1.45
C CYS A 88 12.66 1.15 -1.37
N ALA A 89 11.42 1.58 -1.08
CA ALA A 89 10.26 0.70 -1.03
C ALA A 89 8.99 1.45 -1.50
N ASN A 90 7.91 0.69 -1.74
CA ASN A 90 6.63 1.26 -2.16
C ASN A 90 5.72 1.43 -0.96
N TYR A 91 5.07 2.60 -0.85
CA TYR A 91 4.11 2.90 0.19
C TYR A 91 2.92 3.66 -0.36
N SER A 92 1.74 3.43 0.23
CA SER A 92 0.55 4.23 -0.04
C SER A 92 0.45 5.38 0.96
N VAL A 93 -0.14 6.48 0.52
CA VAL A 93 -0.51 7.59 1.41
C VAL A 93 -1.63 7.13 2.32
N ALA A 94 -1.37 7.03 3.63
CA ALA A 94 -2.38 6.66 4.60
C ALA A 94 -3.35 7.80 4.88
N ASP A 95 -2.84 9.05 4.93
CA ASP A 95 -3.65 10.26 5.04
C ASP A 95 -2.85 11.48 4.57
N TYR A 96 -3.55 12.55 4.15
CA TYR A 96 -2.91 13.78 3.70
C TYR A 96 -3.69 15.01 4.16
N ARG A 97 -2.98 15.96 4.74
CA ARG A 97 -3.49 17.22 5.27
C ARG A 97 -2.81 18.39 4.58
N ARG A 98 -3.42 18.87 3.50
CA ARG A 98 -2.86 19.93 2.64
C ARG A 98 -2.48 21.19 3.42
N THR A 99 -3.37 21.68 4.28
CA THR A 99 -3.16 22.93 5.04
C THR A 99 -2.02 22.83 6.05
N ALA A 100 -1.79 21.65 6.60
CA ALA A 100 -0.68 21.37 7.51
C ALA A 100 0.59 20.95 6.77
N ALA A 101 0.53 20.74 5.45
CA ALA A 101 1.59 20.14 4.64
C ALA A 101 2.11 18.82 5.26
N GLU A 102 1.20 18.01 5.82
CA GLU A 102 1.51 16.74 6.48
C GLU A 102 0.98 15.55 5.70
N LEU A 103 1.77 14.48 5.63
CA LEU A 103 1.42 13.21 5.02
C LEU A 103 1.71 12.08 6.01
N ASP A 104 0.77 11.14 6.14
CA ASP A 104 0.92 9.96 6.98
C ASP A 104 1.30 8.73 6.13
N ILE A 105 2.27 7.98 6.64
CA ILE A 105 2.74 6.71 6.08
C ILE A 105 2.54 5.64 7.15
N ASP A 106 1.81 4.59 6.82
CA ASP A 106 1.61 3.43 7.70
C ASP A 106 2.57 2.31 7.30
N PHE A 107 3.40 1.89 8.24
CA PHE A 107 4.36 0.80 8.08
C PHE A 107 3.83 -0.45 8.77
N VAL A 108 3.78 -1.56 8.04
CA VAL A 108 3.51 -2.87 8.65
C VAL A 108 4.70 -3.27 9.50
N VAL A 109 4.43 -3.71 10.72
CA VAL A 109 5.44 -4.15 11.67
C VAL A 109 5.33 -5.66 11.83
N HIS A 110 6.18 -6.38 11.12
CA HIS A 110 6.35 -7.80 11.32
C HIS A 110 7.30 -8.05 12.50
N ARG A 111 7.05 -9.14 13.22
CA ARG A 111 7.92 -9.57 14.31
C ARG A 111 8.39 -10.99 14.06
N GLY A 112 9.67 -11.21 14.25
CA GLY A 112 10.27 -12.51 14.24
C GLY A 112 9.88 -13.37 15.45
N PRO A 113 10.33 -14.63 15.48
CA PRO A 113 9.99 -15.58 16.54
C PRO A 113 10.38 -15.11 17.95
N SER A 114 11.44 -14.28 18.09
CA SER A 114 11.90 -13.71 19.37
C SER A 114 11.22 -12.37 19.71
N GLY A 115 10.25 -11.92 18.87
CA GLY A 115 9.51 -10.67 19.06
C GLY A 115 10.21 -9.42 18.50
N GLU A 116 11.38 -9.56 17.89
CA GLU A 116 12.13 -8.49 17.22
C GLU A 116 11.38 -7.97 15.98
N VAL A 117 11.55 -6.68 15.70
CA VAL A 117 10.99 -6.07 14.48
C VAL A 117 11.81 -6.49 13.28
N GLU A 118 11.17 -7.00 12.26
CA GLU A 118 11.78 -7.45 11.02
C GLU A 118 11.53 -6.46 9.88
N GLY A 119 12.46 -6.41 8.92
CA GLY A 119 12.39 -5.58 7.73
C GLY A 119 12.91 -4.16 7.95
N ARG A 120 13.78 -3.71 7.02
CA ARG A 120 14.50 -2.42 7.13
C ARG A 120 13.57 -1.22 7.33
N ALA A 121 12.47 -1.18 6.60
CA ALA A 121 11.52 -0.08 6.69
C ALA A 121 10.74 -0.08 8.02
N ALA A 122 10.34 -1.25 8.53
CA ALA A 122 9.66 -1.38 9.81
C ALA A 122 10.59 -1.01 10.98
N ILE A 123 11.85 -1.47 10.93
CA ILE A 123 12.89 -1.10 11.92
C ILE A 123 13.09 0.42 11.92
N TRP A 124 13.24 1.02 10.73
CA TRP A 124 13.36 2.47 10.61
C TRP A 124 12.15 3.19 11.20
N ALA A 125 10.93 2.80 10.84
CA ALA A 125 9.70 3.45 11.28
C ALA A 125 9.46 3.34 12.79
N CYS A 126 9.86 2.20 13.41
CA CYS A 126 9.77 2.01 14.86
C CYS A 126 10.81 2.83 15.64
N GLY A 127 11.96 3.13 15.02
CA GLY A 127 13.03 3.97 15.60
C GLY A 127 12.97 5.44 15.21
N ALA A 128 12.10 5.82 14.28
CA ALA A 128 12.05 7.16 13.69
C ALA A 128 11.75 8.24 14.72
N ARG A 129 12.45 9.37 14.60
CA ARG A 129 12.36 10.53 15.50
C ARG A 129 12.03 11.80 14.71
N PRO A 130 11.40 12.80 15.33
CA PRO A 130 11.24 14.10 14.71
C PRO A 130 12.56 14.65 14.15
N GLY A 131 12.53 15.09 12.90
CA GLY A 131 13.70 15.57 12.17
C GLY A 131 14.38 14.56 11.24
N ASP A 132 14.14 13.25 11.40
CA ASP A 132 14.71 12.21 10.53
C ASP A 132 14.30 12.45 9.08
N ALA A 133 15.28 12.32 8.17
CA ALA A 133 15.10 12.61 6.74
C ALA A 133 14.59 11.42 5.96
N LEU A 134 13.69 11.70 5.01
CA LEU A 134 13.20 10.76 4.01
C LEU A 134 12.82 11.52 2.73
N ALA A 135 12.51 10.78 1.67
CA ALA A 135 11.94 11.39 0.46
C ALA A 135 10.88 10.49 -0.16
N LEU A 136 9.97 11.11 -0.90
CA LEU A 136 8.83 10.50 -1.57
C LEU A 136 8.90 10.84 -3.05
N LEU A 137 8.88 9.83 -3.92
CA LEU A 137 8.73 10.05 -5.36
C LEU A 137 7.30 9.64 -5.75
N ASP A 138 6.50 10.62 -6.13
CA ASP A 138 5.11 10.43 -6.53
C ASP A 138 4.97 9.41 -7.67
N GLN A 139 3.99 8.52 -7.57
CA GLN A 139 3.70 7.47 -8.55
C GLN A 139 2.21 7.43 -8.96
N GLY A 140 1.36 8.29 -8.39
CA GLY A 140 -0.07 8.36 -8.69
C GLY A 140 -0.88 7.22 -8.08
N ILE A 141 -1.86 6.70 -8.84
CA ILE A 141 -2.79 5.66 -8.38
C ILE A 141 -2.82 4.46 -9.32
N LEU A 142 -3.13 3.29 -8.75
CA LEU A 142 -3.42 2.06 -9.50
C LEU A 142 -4.92 1.82 -9.61
N PHE A 143 -5.71 2.26 -8.62
CA PHE A 143 -7.16 2.10 -8.60
C PHE A 143 -7.79 2.90 -9.75
N ASP A 144 -8.39 2.20 -10.72
CA ASP A 144 -8.98 2.79 -11.93
C ASP A 144 -10.38 2.18 -12.17
N CYS A 145 -11.28 2.46 -11.23
CA CYS A 145 -12.66 1.97 -11.31
C CYS A 145 -13.41 2.70 -12.43
N PRO A 146 -13.92 2.00 -13.44
CA PRO A 146 -14.74 2.62 -14.46
C PRO A 146 -16.01 3.25 -13.88
N HIS A 147 -16.46 4.37 -14.46
CA HIS A 147 -17.68 5.08 -14.02
C HIS A 147 -18.96 4.25 -14.14
N ASP A 148 -18.95 3.25 -15.04
CA ASP A 148 -20.07 2.33 -15.28
C ASP A 148 -19.98 1.04 -14.46
N ALA A 149 -19.06 0.97 -13.49
CA ALA A 149 -18.95 -0.21 -12.64
C ALA A 149 -20.19 -0.38 -11.76
N SER A 150 -20.84 -1.55 -11.86
CA SER A 150 -22.05 -1.87 -11.10
C SER A 150 -21.76 -2.14 -9.62
N GLU A 151 -20.60 -2.73 -9.32
CA GLU A 151 -20.12 -3.02 -7.96
C GLU A 151 -18.60 -2.99 -7.90
N VAL A 152 -18.06 -2.77 -6.69
CA VAL A 152 -16.61 -2.78 -6.45
C VAL A 152 -16.25 -3.93 -5.50
N THR A 153 -15.27 -4.75 -5.87
CA THR A 153 -14.67 -5.77 -4.99
C THR A 153 -13.23 -5.39 -4.70
N VAL A 154 -12.93 -5.10 -3.44
CA VAL A 154 -11.57 -4.77 -2.97
C VAL A 154 -11.07 -5.88 -2.06
N VAL A 155 -9.85 -6.36 -2.30
CA VAL A 155 -9.24 -7.46 -1.52
C VAL A 155 -7.80 -7.12 -1.20
N ALA A 156 -7.43 -7.22 0.07
CA ALA A 156 -6.05 -6.96 0.49
C ALA A 156 -5.65 -7.75 1.76
N ASP A 157 -4.33 -7.93 1.93
CA ASP A 157 -3.72 -8.22 3.22
C ASP A 157 -3.38 -6.94 4.00
N GLU A 158 -2.70 -7.05 5.14
CA GLU A 158 -2.33 -5.91 5.99
C GLU A 158 -1.47 -4.87 5.27
N THR A 159 -0.67 -5.25 4.28
CA THR A 159 0.18 -4.31 3.53
C THR A 159 -0.63 -3.40 2.63
N GLY A 160 -1.81 -3.86 2.20
CA GLY A 160 -2.78 -3.08 1.43
C GLY A 160 -3.71 -2.23 2.29
N LEU A 161 -3.73 -2.39 3.62
CA LEU A 161 -4.70 -1.71 4.50
C LEU A 161 -4.67 -0.16 4.39
N PRO A 162 -3.51 0.53 4.27
CA PRO A 162 -3.51 1.98 4.04
C PRO A 162 -4.19 2.37 2.73
N ALA A 163 -3.93 1.63 1.64
CA ALA A 163 -4.55 1.85 0.34
C ALA A 163 -6.06 1.60 0.38
N THR A 164 -6.49 0.46 0.94
CA THR A 164 -7.93 0.12 1.01
C THR A 164 -8.70 1.09 1.89
N ALA A 165 -8.12 1.54 3.02
CA ALA A 165 -8.73 2.57 3.86
C ALA A 165 -8.91 3.90 3.11
N SER A 166 -7.92 4.29 2.32
CA SER A 166 -8.00 5.50 1.50
C SER A 166 -8.98 5.33 0.32
N ILE A 167 -9.03 4.16 -0.33
CA ILE A 167 -10.04 3.84 -1.34
C ILE A 167 -11.45 4.00 -0.74
N MET A 168 -11.73 3.36 0.40
CA MET A 168 -13.06 3.41 1.03
C MET A 168 -13.53 4.86 1.27
N ARG A 169 -12.64 5.73 1.77
CA ARG A 169 -12.96 7.16 1.98
C ARG A 169 -13.14 7.95 0.69
N SER A 170 -12.56 7.48 -0.42
CA SER A 170 -12.58 8.17 -1.72
C SER A 170 -13.71 7.72 -2.63
N LEU A 171 -14.33 6.57 -2.34
CA LEU A 171 -15.46 6.07 -3.12
C LEU A 171 -16.70 6.99 -2.99
N PRO A 172 -17.47 7.19 -4.06
CA PRO A 172 -18.76 7.88 -3.98
C PRO A 172 -19.72 7.22 -2.99
N GLU A 173 -20.54 7.99 -2.28
CA GLU A 173 -21.49 7.50 -1.27
C GLU A 173 -22.45 6.41 -1.78
N GLY A 174 -22.84 6.48 -3.05
CA GLY A 174 -23.73 5.49 -3.69
C GLY A 174 -23.03 4.20 -4.13
N THR A 175 -21.73 4.05 -3.87
CA THR A 175 -21.01 2.84 -4.26
C THR A 175 -21.52 1.63 -3.51
N VAL A 176 -21.76 0.54 -4.25
CA VAL A 176 -22.08 -0.78 -3.68
C VAL A 176 -20.92 -1.74 -3.93
N GLY A 177 -20.78 -2.74 -3.06
CA GLY A 177 -19.70 -3.72 -3.23
C GLY A 177 -19.22 -4.36 -1.95
N ARG A 178 -17.95 -4.74 -1.93
CA ARG A 178 -17.33 -5.40 -0.77
C ARG A 178 -15.85 -5.07 -0.63
N LEU A 179 -15.40 -5.04 0.61
CA LEU A 179 -14.00 -5.09 0.99
C LEU A 179 -13.72 -6.38 1.77
N ILE A 180 -12.75 -7.17 1.34
CA ILE A 180 -12.18 -8.31 2.07
C ILE A 180 -10.79 -7.88 2.52
N GLN A 181 -10.65 -7.57 3.81
CA GLN A 181 -9.38 -7.09 4.38
C GLN A 181 -8.83 -8.13 5.37
N GLU A 182 -7.71 -8.75 5.02
CA GLU A 182 -6.97 -9.59 5.97
C GLU A 182 -6.14 -8.72 6.90
N ILE A 183 -6.12 -9.08 8.18
CA ILE A 183 -5.33 -8.46 9.24
C ILE A 183 -4.68 -9.52 10.11
N PRO A 184 -3.51 -9.24 10.72
CA PRO A 184 -2.83 -10.19 11.60
C PRO A 184 -3.64 -10.54 12.85
N THR A 185 -4.23 -9.55 13.52
CA THR A 185 -4.99 -9.75 14.76
C THR A 185 -6.28 -8.92 14.74
N ASP A 186 -7.24 -9.29 15.57
CA ASP A 186 -8.51 -8.55 15.71
C ASP A 186 -8.29 -7.09 16.18
N ALA A 187 -7.24 -6.83 16.93
CA ALA A 187 -6.85 -5.51 17.40
C ALA A 187 -6.30 -4.59 16.28
N ASP A 188 -6.07 -5.12 15.06
CA ASP A 188 -5.69 -4.34 13.89
C ASP A 188 -6.89 -3.79 13.10
N ARG A 189 -8.12 -4.11 13.50
CA ARG A 189 -9.33 -3.50 12.94
C ARG A 189 -9.31 -1.99 13.17
N ARG A 190 -9.82 -1.25 12.19
CA ARG A 190 -10.01 0.19 12.31
C ARG A 190 -11.26 0.64 11.54
N GLU A 191 -11.73 1.83 11.84
CA GLU A 191 -12.79 2.49 11.08
C GLU A 191 -12.27 2.87 9.68
N LEU A 192 -13.05 2.59 8.65
CA LEU A 192 -12.65 2.78 7.24
C LEU A 192 -13.46 3.87 6.53
N ASN A 193 -14.52 4.42 7.14
CA ASN A 193 -15.43 5.37 6.51
C ASN A 193 -15.88 4.92 5.11
N ALA A 194 -16.26 3.64 4.99
CA ALA A 194 -16.72 3.06 3.74
C ALA A 194 -18.15 3.54 3.42
N PRO A 195 -18.55 3.68 2.13
CA PRO A 195 -19.93 3.91 1.75
C PRO A 195 -20.86 2.84 2.34
N ALA A 196 -22.08 3.21 2.70
CA ALA A 196 -23.06 2.32 3.34
C ALA A 196 -23.39 1.07 2.50
N GLY A 197 -23.26 1.15 1.18
CA GLY A 197 -23.46 0.03 0.26
C GLY A 197 -22.28 -0.93 0.17
N VAL A 198 -21.15 -0.66 0.86
CA VAL A 198 -19.97 -1.51 0.81
C VAL A 198 -19.88 -2.39 2.06
N ALA A 199 -20.03 -3.70 1.89
CA ALA A 199 -19.86 -4.67 2.96
C ALA A 199 -18.38 -4.85 3.30
N VAL A 200 -17.97 -4.60 4.56
CA VAL A 200 -16.58 -4.76 5.03
C VAL A 200 -16.45 -6.09 5.78
N SER A 201 -15.61 -6.96 5.25
CA SER A 201 -15.26 -8.26 5.84
C SER A 201 -13.82 -8.22 6.37
N TRP A 202 -13.65 -8.16 7.69
CA TRP A 202 -12.36 -8.31 8.34
C TRP A 202 -12.04 -9.80 8.49
N VAL A 203 -10.92 -10.23 7.93
CA VAL A 203 -10.45 -11.61 8.00
C VAL A 203 -9.20 -11.65 8.87
N VAL A 204 -9.35 -12.17 10.09
CA VAL A 204 -8.22 -12.33 11.00
C VAL A 204 -7.41 -13.56 10.62
N ARG A 205 -6.10 -13.38 10.42
CA ARG A 205 -5.17 -14.48 10.14
C ARG A 205 -5.02 -15.35 11.39
N ARG A 206 -5.15 -16.66 11.23
CA ARG A 206 -4.90 -17.60 12.35
C ARG A 206 -3.41 -17.65 12.63
N GLU A 207 -3.05 -17.63 13.92
CA GLU A 207 -1.66 -17.69 14.36
C GLU A 207 -0.92 -18.94 13.82
N GLY A 208 0.34 -18.76 13.52
CA GLY A 208 1.36 -19.83 13.44
C GLY A 208 1.61 -20.45 12.07
N THR A 209 0.76 -20.34 11.03
CA THR A 209 0.96 -21.15 9.82
C THR A 209 0.52 -20.56 8.49
N SER A 210 -0.12 -19.41 8.43
CA SER A 210 -0.65 -18.91 7.15
C SER A 210 0.17 -17.76 6.58
N VAL A 211 0.62 -17.93 5.34
CA VAL A 211 1.18 -16.85 4.53
C VAL A 211 0.18 -15.70 4.49
N PRO A 212 0.60 -14.45 4.73
CA PRO A 212 -0.27 -13.29 4.59
C PRO A 212 -0.99 -13.28 3.23
N GLY A 213 -2.27 -12.87 3.22
CA GLY A 213 -3.12 -12.91 2.04
C GLY A 213 -3.84 -14.24 1.79
N ALA A 214 -3.39 -15.34 2.39
CA ALA A 214 -4.02 -16.66 2.18
C ALA A 214 -5.45 -16.74 2.74
N ALA A 215 -5.73 -16.06 3.84
CA ALA A 215 -7.06 -16.04 4.43
C ALA A 215 -8.01 -15.15 3.62
N ALA A 216 -7.55 -13.97 3.15
CA ALA A 216 -8.32 -13.13 2.24
C ALA A 216 -8.64 -13.85 0.91
N LEU A 217 -7.66 -14.57 0.35
CA LEU A 217 -7.88 -15.37 -0.87
C LEU A 217 -8.90 -16.48 -0.65
N ARG A 218 -8.88 -17.14 0.50
CA ARG A 218 -9.86 -18.17 0.86
C ARG A 218 -11.26 -17.57 1.00
N GLU A 219 -11.39 -16.40 1.60
CA GLU A 219 -12.65 -15.68 1.69
C GLU A 219 -13.16 -15.24 0.32
N LEU A 220 -12.28 -14.69 -0.52
CA LEU A 220 -12.61 -14.34 -1.91
C LEU A 220 -13.12 -15.55 -2.72
N ARG A 221 -12.53 -16.72 -2.50
CA ARG A 221 -12.93 -17.97 -3.18
C ARG A 221 -14.32 -18.51 -2.82
N ARG A 222 -14.96 -17.95 -1.78
CA ARG A 222 -16.36 -18.24 -1.45
C ARG A 222 -17.36 -17.56 -2.41
N LEU A 223 -16.90 -16.58 -3.16
CA LEU A 223 -17.71 -15.98 -4.22
C LEU A 223 -17.88 -17.00 -5.34
N THR A 224 -19.13 -17.21 -5.77
CA THR A 224 -19.50 -18.16 -6.82
C THR A 224 -19.82 -17.49 -8.15
N ARG A 225 -19.96 -16.16 -8.15
CA ARG A 225 -20.21 -15.34 -9.35
C ARG A 225 -19.62 -13.95 -9.16
N ALA A 226 -19.28 -13.30 -10.26
CA ALA A 226 -18.95 -11.88 -10.33
C ALA A 226 -19.80 -11.24 -11.43
N ASP A 227 -20.21 -9.99 -11.20
CA ASP A 227 -20.89 -9.21 -12.24
C ASP A 227 -19.86 -8.77 -13.29
N ALA A 228 -20.12 -9.04 -14.56
CA ALA A 228 -19.23 -8.68 -15.67
C ALA A 228 -19.06 -7.16 -15.82
N SER A 229 -20.01 -6.35 -15.33
CA SER A 229 -19.92 -4.89 -15.25
C SER A 229 -19.26 -4.36 -13.94
N GLY A 230 -18.93 -5.25 -13.00
CA GLY A 230 -18.22 -4.89 -11.78
C GLY A 230 -16.76 -4.49 -12.00
N TYR A 231 -16.10 -4.05 -10.93
CA TYR A 231 -14.66 -3.76 -10.90
C TYR A 231 -14.01 -4.40 -9.68
N ALA A 232 -12.78 -4.87 -9.83
CA ALA A 232 -12.03 -5.43 -8.72
C ALA A 232 -10.62 -4.83 -8.57
N PHE A 233 -10.21 -4.66 -7.31
CA PHE A 233 -8.87 -4.23 -6.91
C PHE A 233 -8.31 -5.25 -5.91
N VAL A 234 -7.22 -5.94 -6.28
CA VAL A 234 -6.64 -7.03 -5.48
C VAL A 234 -5.16 -6.77 -5.27
N VAL A 235 -4.76 -6.52 -4.02
CA VAL A 235 -3.38 -6.14 -3.69
C VAL A 235 -2.88 -6.83 -2.42
N GLY A 236 -1.56 -6.80 -2.22
CA GLY A 236 -0.90 -7.40 -1.06
C GLY A 236 0.16 -8.41 -1.47
N GLU A 237 0.20 -9.57 -0.81
CA GLU A 237 1.13 -10.64 -1.18
C GLU A 237 0.87 -11.12 -2.63
N SER A 238 1.96 -11.44 -3.34
CA SER A 238 1.93 -11.74 -4.77
C SER A 238 1.00 -12.88 -5.16
N THR A 239 0.85 -13.89 -4.30
CA THR A 239 -0.06 -15.02 -4.53
C THR A 239 -1.51 -14.59 -4.38
N LEU A 240 -1.83 -13.78 -3.35
CA LEU A 240 -3.17 -13.19 -3.19
C LEU A 240 -3.56 -12.40 -4.46
N ALA A 241 -2.69 -11.49 -4.90
CA ALA A 241 -2.95 -10.65 -6.06
C ALA A 241 -3.17 -11.49 -7.35
N THR A 242 -2.28 -12.46 -7.60
CA THR A 242 -2.32 -13.28 -8.82
C THR A 242 -3.49 -14.25 -8.83
N GLU A 243 -3.69 -14.99 -7.75
CA GLU A 243 -4.76 -15.99 -7.66
C GLU A 243 -6.13 -15.34 -7.49
N GLY A 244 -6.21 -14.21 -6.78
CA GLY A 244 -7.45 -13.43 -6.68
C GLY A 244 -7.93 -12.95 -8.05
N ARG A 245 -7.03 -12.36 -8.85
CA ARG A 245 -7.32 -11.98 -10.24
C ARG A 245 -7.80 -13.18 -11.06
N ARG A 246 -7.11 -14.33 -10.97
CA ARG A 246 -7.47 -15.56 -11.72
C ARG A 246 -8.85 -16.06 -11.32
N HIS A 247 -9.16 -16.03 -10.02
CA HIS A 247 -10.46 -16.44 -9.50
C HIS A 247 -11.59 -15.55 -10.03
N LEU A 248 -11.47 -14.23 -9.85
CA LEU A 248 -12.48 -13.26 -10.33
C LEU A 248 -12.71 -13.34 -11.84
N HIS A 249 -11.63 -13.52 -12.62
CA HIS A 249 -11.76 -13.70 -14.05
C HIS A 249 -12.53 -14.99 -14.42
N ARG A 250 -12.30 -16.10 -13.70
CA ARG A 250 -13.06 -17.34 -13.89
C ARG A 250 -14.54 -17.20 -13.54
N LEU A 251 -14.88 -16.29 -12.63
CA LEU A 251 -16.26 -15.98 -12.27
C LEU A 251 -16.98 -15.05 -13.27
N GLY A 252 -16.29 -14.62 -14.33
CA GLY A 252 -16.85 -13.82 -15.41
C GLY A 252 -16.44 -12.35 -15.42
N LEU A 253 -15.66 -11.87 -14.44
CA LEU A 253 -15.18 -10.48 -14.46
C LEU A 253 -14.12 -10.28 -15.56
N PRO A 254 -14.28 -9.34 -16.50
CA PRO A 254 -13.30 -9.06 -17.55
C PRO A 254 -11.94 -8.64 -16.98
N LYS A 255 -10.85 -9.06 -17.64
CA LYS A 255 -9.47 -8.78 -17.18
C LYS A 255 -9.15 -7.29 -17.06
N GLU A 256 -9.70 -6.49 -17.95
CA GLU A 256 -9.59 -5.03 -18.00
C GLU A 256 -10.32 -4.33 -16.85
N ARG A 257 -11.21 -5.03 -16.16
CA ARG A 257 -11.92 -4.57 -14.96
C ARG A 257 -11.31 -5.12 -13.66
N ILE A 258 -10.11 -5.70 -13.72
CA ILE A 258 -9.38 -6.21 -12.56
C ILE A 258 -8.02 -5.53 -12.49
N THR A 259 -7.87 -4.61 -11.55
CA THR A 259 -6.56 -4.09 -11.15
C THR A 259 -5.98 -4.98 -10.05
N PHE A 260 -4.74 -5.42 -10.22
CA PHE A 260 -4.06 -6.22 -9.22
C PHE A 260 -2.57 -5.87 -9.15
N SER A 261 -1.99 -5.95 -7.96
CA SER A 261 -0.56 -5.72 -7.76
C SER A 261 -0.05 -6.50 -6.55
N GLY A 262 1.01 -7.29 -6.75
CA GLY A 262 1.80 -7.81 -5.64
C GLY A 262 2.64 -6.68 -5.05
N PHE A 263 2.35 -6.29 -3.82
CA PHE A 263 3.13 -5.27 -3.10
C PHE A 263 4.41 -5.86 -2.56
N TRP A 264 4.39 -7.14 -2.23
CA TRP A 264 5.53 -7.92 -1.75
C TRP A 264 5.36 -9.40 -2.12
N LYS A 265 6.40 -10.17 -1.90
CA LYS A 265 6.41 -11.61 -2.13
C LYS A 265 6.92 -12.31 -0.86
N HIS A 266 6.11 -13.21 -0.34
CA HIS A 266 6.56 -14.11 0.71
C HIS A 266 7.56 -15.10 0.13
N GLU A 267 8.83 -14.99 0.55
CA GLU A 267 9.81 -16.02 0.26
C GLU A 267 9.60 -17.15 1.28
N ALA A 268 9.14 -18.30 0.81
CA ALA A 268 9.20 -19.51 1.63
C ALA A 268 10.67 -19.68 2.05
N MET A 269 10.93 -19.69 3.36
CA MET A 269 12.27 -20.07 3.85
C MET A 269 12.60 -21.38 3.17
N ALA A 270 13.66 -21.38 2.35
CA ALA A 270 14.20 -22.60 1.80
C ALA A 270 14.50 -23.50 3.01
N ALA A 271 13.82 -24.64 3.07
CA ALA A 271 14.12 -25.65 4.08
C ALA A 271 15.61 -25.99 3.91
N ALA A 272 16.41 -25.66 4.94
CA ALA A 272 17.79 -26.03 5.03
C ALA A 272 17.92 -27.54 5.23
#